data_b1245700da12c8a18ec3fea36855de8d
#
_entry.id   b1245700da12c8a18ec3fea36855de8d
#
_cell.length_a   1.000
_cell.length_b   1.000
_cell.length_c   1.000
_cell.angle_alpha   90.00
_cell.angle_beta   90.00
_cell.angle_gamma   90.00
#
_symmetry.space_group_name_H-M   'P 1'
#
loop_
_entity.id
_entity.type
_entity.pdbx_description
1 polymer ?
#
loop_
_entity_poly.entity_id
_entity_poly.type
_entity_poly.pdbx_seq_one_letter_code
_entity_poly.pdbx_strand_id
1 'polypeptide(L)'
;MGMDMKQNTVLSFGVQAGYNQRNIDKSKLTFQDGILKGNSADLALIDDQNKSYTLINVGVNLRSKASKTTTFNVGLSVDNILSAKYNLLTSTVAKLPRRFNLYSTLDVALNKRISLNPAVIFRTTAGTSEIMVHAVGGVKLDPKKNISVKGGLGYRVGDAAQLLLGMDYGDIRIGASYDYTLSSGLRDANAKNGFEIAIGYIGKIFRTKQPPPVILCPRY
;
A
#
# COMPACT_ATOMS: atom_id res chain seq x y z
N MET A 1 4.42 7.22 -15.29
CA MET A 1 5.36 7.84 -16.26
C MET A 1 6.65 8.14 -15.50
N GLY A 2 7.81 7.68 -15.97
CA GLY A 2 9.10 7.90 -15.32
C GLY A 2 10.00 8.75 -16.23
N MET A 3 10.77 9.64 -15.62
CA MET A 3 11.77 10.47 -16.29
C MET A 3 13.15 10.06 -15.77
N ASP A 4 14.06 9.67 -16.67
CA ASP A 4 15.44 9.39 -16.30
C ASP A 4 16.19 10.71 -16.14
N MET A 5 16.60 11.03 -14.92
CA MET A 5 17.35 12.26 -14.61
C MET A 5 18.87 12.09 -14.75
N LYS A 6 19.37 10.85 -14.62
CA LYS A 6 20.74 10.36 -14.91
C LYS A 6 20.64 8.85 -15.08
N GLN A 7 21.66 8.20 -15.65
CA GLN A 7 21.67 6.73 -15.84
C GLN A 7 21.33 5.90 -14.58
N ASN A 8 21.38 6.49 -13.40
CA ASN A 8 21.18 5.81 -12.11
C ASN A 8 19.98 6.29 -11.30
N THR A 9 19.24 7.31 -11.77
CA THR A 9 18.13 7.94 -11.02
C THR A 9 16.88 8.03 -11.88
N VAL A 10 15.75 7.56 -11.35
CA VAL A 10 14.44 7.57 -12.02
C VAL A 10 13.44 8.28 -11.12
N LEU A 11 12.78 9.28 -11.65
CA LEU A 11 11.62 9.93 -11.05
C LEU A 11 10.35 9.38 -11.71
N SER A 12 9.43 8.90 -10.90
CA SER A 12 8.17 8.31 -11.36
C SER A 12 6.98 9.02 -10.76
N PHE A 13 5.93 9.19 -11.56
CA PHE A 13 4.64 9.74 -11.13
C PHE A 13 3.58 8.66 -11.27
N GLY A 14 2.68 8.59 -10.30
CA GLY A 14 1.58 7.65 -10.27
C GLY A 14 0.27 8.34 -9.98
N VAL A 15 -0.79 7.88 -10.66
CA VAL A 15 -2.18 8.24 -10.37
C VAL A 15 -2.96 6.94 -10.25
N GLN A 16 -3.80 6.85 -9.23
CA GLN A 16 -4.69 5.72 -8.99
C GLN A 16 -6.11 6.24 -8.86
N ALA A 17 -7.04 5.61 -9.57
CA ALA A 17 -8.46 5.80 -9.40
C ALA A 17 -9.08 4.55 -8.80
N GLY A 18 -9.99 4.71 -7.87
CA GLY A 18 -10.71 3.63 -7.22
C GLY A 18 -12.18 3.97 -7.03
N TYR A 19 -13.00 2.95 -6.95
CA TYR A 19 -14.42 3.05 -6.61
C TYR A 19 -14.68 2.20 -5.38
N ASN A 20 -15.33 2.78 -4.40
CA ASN A 20 -15.68 2.10 -3.16
C ASN A 20 -17.18 2.16 -2.96
N GLN A 21 -17.77 1.03 -2.59
CA GLN A 21 -19.17 0.91 -2.23
C GLN A 21 -19.29 0.36 -0.81
N ARG A 22 -20.04 1.03 0.01
CA ARG A 22 -20.36 0.59 1.36
C ARG A 22 -21.86 0.33 1.48
N ASN A 23 -22.19 -0.85 1.98
CA ASN A 23 -23.56 -1.25 2.28
C ASN A 23 -23.71 -1.50 3.77
N ILE A 24 -24.80 -0.97 4.36
CA ILE A 24 -25.17 -1.20 5.77
C ILE A 24 -26.57 -1.79 5.78
N ASP A 25 -26.70 -3.02 6.27
CA ASP A 25 -27.99 -3.68 6.44
C ASP A 25 -28.64 -3.20 7.77
N LYS A 26 -29.59 -2.29 7.67
CA LYS A 26 -30.29 -1.74 8.84
C LYS A 26 -31.03 -2.79 9.64
N SER A 27 -31.46 -3.88 9.03
CA SER A 27 -32.23 -4.94 9.69
C SER A 27 -31.39 -5.73 10.71
N LYS A 28 -30.06 -5.68 10.55
CA LYS A 28 -29.09 -6.36 11.44
C LYS A 28 -28.54 -5.46 12.55
N LEU A 29 -28.94 -4.19 12.56
CA LEU A 29 -28.48 -3.25 13.58
C LEU A 29 -29.44 -3.31 14.78
N THR A 30 -28.85 -3.48 15.97
CA THR A 30 -29.58 -3.51 17.24
C THR A 30 -29.04 -2.40 18.12
N PHE A 31 -29.93 -1.51 18.57
CA PHE A 31 -29.63 -0.39 19.47
C PHE A 31 -30.27 -0.65 20.82
N GLN A 32 -29.73 -0.03 21.85
CA GLN A 32 -30.18 -0.23 23.23
C GLN A 32 -31.67 0.14 23.43
N ASP A 33 -32.12 1.22 22.79
CA ASP A 33 -33.54 1.62 22.83
C ASP A 33 -34.47 0.64 22.11
N GLY A 34 -33.98 0.01 21.02
CA GLY A 34 -34.68 -1.05 20.31
C GLY A 34 -34.85 -2.33 21.13
N ILE A 35 -33.86 -2.68 21.94
CA ILE A 35 -33.94 -3.83 22.86
C ILE A 35 -34.98 -3.57 23.97
N LEU A 36 -35.02 -2.33 24.48
CA LEU A 36 -35.88 -1.96 25.63
C LEU A 36 -37.33 -1.63 25.23
N LYS A 37 -37.54 -1.04 24.03
CA LYS A 37 -38.81 -0.48 23.58
C LYS A 37 -39.40 -1.11 22.32
N GLY A 38 -38.70 -2.07 21.69
CA GLY A 38 -39.13 -2.71 20.47
C GLY A 38 -38.95 -1.89 19.19
N ASN A 39 -38.76 -0.57 19.28
CA ASN A 39 -38.48 0.35 18.16
C ASN A 39 -37.29 1.22 18.49
N SER A 40 -36.37 1.41 17.53
CA SER A 40 -35.20 2.27 17.69
C SER A 40 -35.37 3.56 16.90
N ALA A 41 -35.34 4.69 17.60
CA ALA A 41 -35.29 6.02 17.00
C ALA A 41 -33.95 6.24 16.27
N ASP A 42 -32.89 5.58 16.73
CA ASP A 42 -31.54 5.69 16.15
C ASP A 42 -31.45 5.08 14.74
N LEU A 43 -32.32 4.12 14.42
CA LEU A 43 -32.40 3.57 13.03
C LEU A 43 -32.84 4.62 12.02
N ALA A 44 -33.66 5.58 12.41
CA ALA A 44 -34.10 6.69 11.55
C ALA A 44 -32.97 7.69 11.25
N LEU A 45 -31.95 7.74 12.10
CA LEU A 45 -30.79 8.62 11.89
C LEU A 45 -29.83 8.10 10.83
N ILE A 46 -29.93 6.82 10.46
CA ILE A 46 -29.12 6.25 9.40
C ILE A 46 -29.74 6.59 8.05
N ASP A 47 -29.03 7.42 7.26
CA ASP A 47 -29.54 8.00 6.02
C ASP A 47 -29.76 6.91 4.96
N ASP A 48 -28.71 6.30 4.47
CA ASP A 48 -28.80 5.43 3.30
C ASP A 48 -28.01 4.14 3.52
N GLN A 49 -28.57 3.03 3.06
CA GLN A 49 -27.96 1.71 3.19
C GLN A 49 -26.76 1.55 2.25
N ASN A 50 -26.81 2.19 1.08
CA ASN A 50 -25.80 2.07 0.04
C ASN A 50 -25.15 3.42 -0.24
N LYS A 51 -23.86 3.54 0.06
CA LYS A 51 -23.06 4.71 -0.32
C LYS A 51 -21.88 4.28 -1.18
N SER A 52 -21.71 4.98 -2.27
CA SER A 52 -20.57 4.80 -3.16
C SER A 52 -19.79 6.11 -3.33
N TYR A 53 -18.49 6.00 -3.48
CA TYR A 53 -17.62 7.15 -3.70
C TYR A 53 -16.39 6.77 -4.50
N THR A 54 -15.89 7.76 -5.25
CA THR A 54 -14.68 7.62 -6.06
C THR A 54 -13.48 8.10 -5.26
N LEU A 55 -12.38 7.37 -5.36
CA LEU A 55 -11.09 7.69 -4.76
C LEU A 55 -10.12 8.08 -5.85
N ILE A 56 -9.37 9.14 -5.65
CA ILE A 56 -8.22 9.50 -6.48
C ILE A 56 -7.03 9.69 -5.57
N ASN A 57 -5.95 8.98 -5.89
CA ASN A 57 -4.67 9.05 -5.20
C ASN A 57 -3.59 9.46 -6.20
N VAL A 58 -2.64 10.25 -5.76
CA VAL A 58 -1.47 10.62 -6.57
C VAL A 58 -0.20 10.40 -5.77
N GLY A 59 0.89 10.15 -6.47
CA GLY A 59 2.17 9.97 -5.83
C GLY A 59 3.34 10.25 -6.75
N VAL A 60 4.47 10.50 -6.14
CA VAL A 60 5.76 10.66 -6.77
C VAL A 60 6.77 9.76 -6.08
N ASN A 61 7.65 9.13 -6.83
CA ASN A 61 8.68 8.25 -6.32
C ASN A 61 10.01 8.55 -7.00
N LEU A 62 11.05 8.72 -6.20
CA LEU A 62 12.43 8.86 -6.61
C LEU A 62 13.16 7.55 -6.28
N ARG A 63 13.69 6.90 -7.30
CA ARG A 63 14.56 5.73 -7.16
C ARG A 63 15.93 6.07 -7.67
N SER A 64 16.98 5.82 -6.87
CA SER A 64 18.35 6.09 -7.26
C SER A 64 19.30 4.99 -6.80
N LYS A 65 20.23 4.62 -7.66
CA LYS A 65 21.33 3.71 -7.31
C LYS A 65 22.44 4.53 -6.63
N ALA A 66 22.60 4.37 -5.33
CA ALA A 66 23.69 4.98 -4.58
C ALA A 66 25.03 4.27 -4.83
N SER A 67 24.99 2.95 -5.05
CA SER A 67 26.18 2.15 -5.40
C SER A 67 25.78 0.96 -6.28
N LYS A 68 26.78 0.10 -6.64
CA LYS A 68 26.53 -1.15 -7.37
C LYS A 68 25.62 -2.12 -6.59
N THR A 69 25.60 -2.02 -5.27
CA THR A 69 24.88 -2.93 -4.37
C THR A 69 23.72 -2.27 -3.63
N THR A 70 23.60 -0.95 -3.69
CA THR A 70 22.63 -0.21 -2.92
C THR A 70 21.75 0.68 -3.81
N THR A 71 20.44 0.49 -3.71
CA THR A 71 19.43 1.36 -4.32
C THR A 71 18.53 1.91 -3.22
N PHE A 72 18.24 3.19 -3.27
CA PHE A 72 17.24 3.78 -2.39
C PHE A 72 16.00 4.21 -3.16
N ASN A 73 14.85 4.14 -2.51
CA ASN A 73 13.60 4.72 -2.97
C ASN A 73 13.08 5.66 -1.90
N VAL A 74 12.57 6.80 -2.34
CA VAL A 74 11.78 7.70 -1.50
C VAL A 74 10.52 8.08 -2.28
N GLY A 75 9.37 7.95 -1.65
CA GLY A 75 8.11 8.25 -2.28
C GLY A 75 7.19 9.05 -1.37
N LEU A 76 6.45 9.95 -2.01
CA LEU A 76 5.39 10.74 -1.39
C LEU A 76 4.08 10.41 -2.09
N SER A 77 3.00 10.23 -1.34
CA SER A 77 1.67 10.12 -1.94
C SER A 77 0.62 10.85 -1.10
N VAL A 78 -0.44 11.25 -1.80
CA VAL A 78 -1.65 11.80 -1.19
C VAL A 78 -2.81 10.95 -1.64
N ASP A 79 -3.47 10.33 -0.67
CA ASP A 79 -4.66 9.55 -0.92
C ASP A 79 -5.91 10.38 -0.65
N ASN A 80 -7.02 10.02 -1.30
CA ASN A 80 -8.33 10.63 -1.12
C ASN A 80 -8.35 12.14 -1.45
N ILE A 81 -7.71 12.55 -2.54
CA ILE A 81 -7.59 13.97 -2.92
C ILE A 81 -8.96 14.65 -3.03
N LEU A 82 -9.96 13.93 -3.56
CA LEU A 82 -11.32 14.45 -3.74
C LEU A 82 -12.06 14.64 -2.43
N SER A 83 -11.56 14.10 -1.29
CA SER A 83 -12.25 14.16 0.01
C SER A 83 -13.73 13.81 -0.12
N ALA A 84 -14.03 12.64 -0.73
CA ALA A 84 -15.37 12.20 -1.03
C ALA A 84 -16.30 12.31 0.18
N LYS A 85 -17.51 12.80 -0.03
CA LYS A 85 -18.53 12.85 1.00
C LYS A 85 -19.12 11.47 1.20
N TYR A 86 -19.19 10.98 2.41
CA TYR A 86 -19.92 9.78 2.78
C TYR A 86 -20.73 10.05 4.04
N ASN A 87 -22.04 10.08 3.91
CA ASN A 87 -22.92 10.31 5.06
C ASN A 87 -23.44 8.96 5.52
N LEU A 88 -23.22 8.64 6.78
CA LEU A 88 -23.87 7.50 7.44
C LEU A 88 -25.11 7.94 8.20
N LEU A 89 -25.13 9.21 8.63
CA LEU A 89 -26.21 9.81 9.39
C LEU A 89 -26.81 10.94 8.58
N THR A 90 -28.13 11.11 8.69
CA THR A 90 -28.91 12.17 8.03
C THR A 90 -28.45 13.59 8.43
N SER A 91 -27.93 13.74 9.63
CA SER A 91 -27.59 15.05 10.20
C SER A 91 -26.13 15.46 10.02
N THR A 92 -25.24 14.57 9.53
CA THR A 92 -23.80 14.83 9.54
C THR A 92 -23.16 14.57 8.19
N VAL A 93 -22.54 15.59 7.61
CA VAL A 93 -21.73 15.45 6.40
C VAL A 93 -20.33 14.99 6.77
N ALA A 94 -20.08 13.69 6.69
CA ALA A 94 -18.73 13.14 6.84
C ALA A 94 -17.99 13.22 5.52
N LYS A 95 -16.74 13.68 5.58
CA LYS A 95 -15.81 13.69 4.43
C LYS A 95 -14.69 12.71 4.69
N LEU A 96 -14.31 11.95 3.66
CA LEU A 96 -13.15 11.09 3.73
C LEU A 96 -11.89 11.96 3.85
N PRO A 97 -11.12 11.87 4.95
CA PRO A 97 -9.95 12.72 5.12
C PRO A 97 -8.86 12.34 4.13
N ARG A 98 -8.08 13.33 3.73
CA ARG A 98 -6.86 13.10 2.96
C ARG A 98 -5.84 12.39 3.83
N ARG A 99 -5.10 11.47 3.22
CA ARG A 99 -3.97 10.78 3.85
C ARG A 99 -2.70 11.14 3.12
N PHE A 100 -1.70 11.55 3.87
CA PHE A 100 -0.36 11.80 3.35
C PHE A 100 0.53 10.64 3.75
N ASN A 101 1.27 10.11 2.77
CA ASN A 101 2.20 9.02 3.00
C ASN A 101 3.59 9.45 2.53
N LEU A 102 4.58 9.18 3.36
CA LEU A 102 6.00 9.24 3.01
C LEU A 102 6.57 7.85 3.25
N TYR A 103 7.27 7.29 2.28
CA TYR A 103 8.01 6.07 2.49
C TYR A 103 9.44 6.19 2.00
N SER A 104 10.33 5.45 2.65
CA SER A 104 11.72 5.30 2.27
C SER A 104 12.13 3.84 2.38
N THR A 105 12.77 3.33 1.35
CA THR A 105 13.31 1.96 1.34
C THR A 105 14.74 1.95 0.84
N LEU A 106 15.54 1.03 1.40
CA LEU A 106 16.87 0.71 0.91
C LEU A 106 16.90 -0.73 0.43
N ASP A 107 17.35 -0.93 -0.80
CA ASP A 107 17.62 -2.26 -1.34
C ASP A 107 19.14 -2.48 -1.29
N VAL A 108 19.61 -3.31 -0.37
CA VAL A 108 21.02 -3.59 -0.16
C VAL A 108 21.33 -5.03 -0.55
N ALA A 109 22.12 -5.24 -1.60
CA ALA A 109 22.64 -6.56 -1.93
C ALA A 109 23.92 -6.81 -1.12
N LEU A 110 23.82 -7.62 -0.05
CA LEU A 110 24.96 -8.00 0.79
C LEU A 110 25.93 -8.89 0.03
N ASN A 111 25.41 -9.76 -0.82
CA ASN A 111 26.16 -10.58 -1.77
C ASN A 111 25.28 -10.97 -2.98
N LYS A 112 25.77 -11.88 -3.85
CA LYS A 112 25.02 -12.31 -5.05
C LYS A 112 23.70 -13.03 -4.74
N ARG A 113 23.54 -13.55 -3.52
CA ARG A 113 22.37 -14.33 -3.10
C ARG A 113 21.56 -13.69 -2.00
N ILE A 114 22.14 -12.86 -1.16
CA ILE A 114 21.51 -12.31 0.04
C ILE A 114 21.26 -10.81 -0.16
N SER A 115 20.07 -10.38 0.14
CA SER A 115 19.66 -8.97 0.15
C SER A 115 19.01 -8.60 1.50
N LEU A 116 19.07 -7.31 1.83
CA LEU A 116 18.40 -6.71 2.98
C LEU A 116 17.64 -5.47 2.50
N ASN A 117 16.38 -5.38 2.90
CA ASN A 117 15.48 -4.30 2.50
C ASN A 117 14.86 -3.63 3.75
N PRO A 118 15.57 -2.72 4.42
CA PRO A 118 14.97 -1.88 5.46
C PRO A 118 14.06 -0.84 4.83
N ALA A 119 12.96 -0.52 5.53
CA ALA A 119 12.01 0.50 5.11
C ALA A 119 11.42 1.25 6.30
N VAL A 120 11.06 2.50 6.05
CA VAL A 120 10.32 3.36 6.97
C VAL A 120 9.13 3.93 6.22
N ILE A 121 7.96 3.87 6.84
CA ILE A 121 6.73 4.43 6.33
C ILE A 121 6.17 5.38 7.39
N PHE A 122 5.88 6.59 6.97
CA PHE A 122 5.15 7.57 7.76
C PHE A 122 3.81 7.88 7.08
N ARG A 123 2.74 7.82 7.82
CA ARG A 123 1.40 8.15 7.36
C ARG A 123 0.75 9.13 8.30
N THR A 124 -0.01 10.08 7.76
CA THR A 124 -0.83 10.97 8.58
C THR A 124 -2.19 11.19 7.92
N THR A 125 -3.24 11.15 8.73
CA THR A 125 -4.62 11.35 8.31
C THR A 125 -5.45 11.91 9.46
N ALA A 126 -6.23 12.95 9.24
CA ALA A 126 -7.15 13.54 10.22
C ALA A 126 -6.51 13.83 11.59
N GLY A 127 -5.26 14.29 11.61
CA GLY A 127 -4.53 14.60 12.86
C GLY A 127 -3.88 13.41 13.55
N THR A 128 -4.07 12.19 13.04
CA THR A 128 -3.41 10.99 13.56
C THR A 128 -2.23 10.62 12.67
N SER A 129 -1.10 10.29 13.28
CA SER A 129 0.11 9.89 12.56
C SER A 129 0.54 8.47 12.95
N GLU A 130 1.06 7.74 11.99
CA GLU A 130 1.57 6.38 12.13
C GLU A 130 2.98 6.31 11.58
N ILE A 131 3.88 5.67 12.30
CA ILE A 131 5.24 5.35 11.87
C ILE A 131 5.39 3.83 11.89
N MET A 132 5.83 3.29 10.77
CA MET A 132 6.13 1.86 10.63
C MET A 132 7.56 1.68 10.15
N VAL A 133 8.31 0.83 10.80
CA VAL A 133 9.67 0.45 10.42
C VAL A 133 9.69 -1.05 10.20
N HIS A 134 10.28 -1.51 9.10
CA HIS A 134 10.48 -2.92 8.87
C HIS A 134 11.79 -3.20 8.16
N ALA A 135 12.28 -4.43 8.31
CA ALA A 135 13.44 -4.93 7.62
C ALA A 135 13.15 -6.34 7.11
N VAL A 136 13.36 -6.54 5.81
CA VAL A 136 13.13 -7.82 5.14
C VAL A 136 14.45 -8.31 4.58
N GLY A 137 14.88 -9.49 5.01
CA GLY A 137 16.00 -10.23 4.43
C GLY A 137 15.51 -11.14 3.30
N GLY A 138 16.27 -11.27 2.23
CA GLY A 138 15.95 -12.14 1.11
C GLY A 138 17.12 -13.04 0.72
N VAL A 139 16.81 -14.30 0.37
CA VAL A 139 17.79 -15.27 -0.13
C VAL A 139 17.34 -15.77 -1.50
N LYS A 140 18.18 -15.58 -2.53
CA LYS A 140 17.97 -16.10 -3.87
C LYS A 140 18.36 -17.58 -3.89
N LEU A 141 17.40 -18.44 -4.11
CA LEU A 141 17.59 -19.90 -4.25
C LEU A 141 18.07 -20.24 -5.65
N ASP A 142 17.41 -19.72 -6.68
CA ASP A 142 17.80 -19.86 -8.07
C ASP A 142 17.77 -18.51 -8.79
N PRO A 143 18.95 -17.89 -9.02
CA PRO A 143 19.00 -16.61 -9.72
C PRO A 143 18.54 -16.68 -11.18
N LYS A 144 18.66 -17.84 -11.84
CA LYS A 144 18.26 -18.00 -13.25
C LYS A 144 16.74 -18.04 -13.41
N LYS A 145 16.06 -18.70 -12.50
CA LYS A 145 14.59 -18.81 -12.48
C LYS A 145 13.93 -17.71 -11.67
N ASN A 146 14.69 -16.75 -11.08
CA ASN A 146 14.20 -15.71 -10.19
C ASN A 146 13.39 -16.31 -9.02
N ILE A 147 13.95 -17.33 -8.36
CA ILE A 147 13.34 -17.93 -7.17
C ILE A 147 14.03 -17.35 -5.94
N SER A 148 13.26 -16.71 -5.05
CA SER A 148 13.78 -16.18 -3.79
C SER A 148 12.78 -16.34 -2.67
N VAL A 149 13.29 -16.49 -1.44
CA VAL A 149 12.50 -16.51 -0.20
C VAL A 149 12.89 -15.30 0.63
N LYS A 150 11.92 -14.69 1.29
CA LYS A 150 12.08 -13.48 2.09
C LYS A 150 11.46 -13.67 3.46
N GLY A 151 12.09 -13.12 4.47
CA GLY A 151 11.57 -13.08 5.82
C GLY A 151 11.94 -11.75 6.46
N GLY A 152 11.06 -11.21 7.29
CA GLY A 152 11.29 -9.92 7.89
C GLY A 152 10.46 -9.67 9.14
N LEU A 153 10.85 -8.63 9.84
CA LEU A 153 10.15 -8.12 11.01
C LEU A 153 9.80 -6.66 10.77
N GLY A 154 8.66 -6.26 11.30
CA GLY A 154 8.20 -4.88 11.30
C GLY A 154 7.73 -4.46 12.68
N TYR A 155 7.71 -3.15 12.88
CA TYR A 155 7.16 -2.55 14.09
C TYR A 155 6.38 -1.29 13.73
N ARG A 156 5.12 -1.27 14.10
CA ARG A 156 4.26 -0.08 14.04
C ARG A 156 4.31 0.58 15.41
N VAL A 157 4.87 1.79 15.44
CA VAL A 157 5.18 2.48 16.69
C VAL A 157 3.91 2.66 17.54
N GLY A 158 3.96 2.12 18.76
CA GLY A 158 2.86 2.20 19.73
C GLY A 158 1.65 1.29 19.45
N ASP A 159 1.70 0.42 18.45
CA ASP A 159 0.53 -0.37 18.03
C ASP A 159 0.85 -1.87 17.89
N ALA A 160 1.71 -2.29 16.96
CA ALA A 160 1.86 -3.70 16.63
C ALA A 160 3.29 -4.09 16.21
N ALA A 161 3.65 -5.35 16.47
CA ALA A 161 4.78 -6.02 15.83
C ALA A 161 4.30 -6.82 14.63
N GLN A 162 5.11 -6.91 13.58
CA GLN A 162 4.76 -7.59 12.34
C GLN A 162 5.78 -8.67 12.00
N LEU A 163 5.28 -9.83 11.56
CA LEU A 163 6.08 -10.87 10.92
C LEU A 163 5.76 -10.85 9.42
N LEU A 164 6.80 -10.80 8.59
CA LEU A 164 6.68 -10.71 7.14
C LEU A 164 7.34 -11.92 6.50
N LEU A 165 6.63 -12.60 5.61
CA LEU A 165 7.15 -13.72 4.83
C LEU A 165 6.86 -13.45 3.35
N GLY A 166 7.76 -13.89 2.47
CA GLY A 166 7.58 -13.68 1.05
C GLY A 166 8.33 -14.70 0.20
N MET A 167 7.83 -14.91 -1.01
CA MET A 167 8.46 -15.73 -2.03
C MET A 167 8.27 -15.10 -3.40
N ASP A 168 9.36 -15.01 -4.16
CA ASP A 168 9.29 -14.71 -5.59
C ASP A 168 9.49 -16.01 -6.37
N TYR A 169 8.64 -16.28 -7.34
CA TYR A 169 8.74 -17.40 -8.27
C TYR A 169 8.51 -16.91 -9.70
N GLY A 170 9.61 -16.68 -10.42
CA GLY A 170 9.54 -16.07 -11.74
C GLY A 170 8.96 -14.66 -11.70
N ASP A 171 7.80 -14.48 -12.29
CA ASP A 171 7.06 -13.22 -12.34
C ASP A 171 5.94 -13.14 -11.29
N ILE A 172 5.78 -14.18 -10.44
CA ILE A 172 4.80 -14.23 -9.36
C ILE A 172 5.49 -13.88 -8.04
N ARG A 173 4.84 -13.04 -7.26
CA ARG A 173 5.23 -12.68 -5.88
C ARG A 173 4.12 -13.06 -4.92
N ILE A 174 4.47 -13.77 -3.88
CA ILE A 174 3.57 -14.15 -2.81
C ILE A 174 4.12 -13.56 -1.53
N GLY A 175 3.26 -12.93 -0.75
CA GLY A 175 3.58 -12.37 0.55
C GLY A 175 2.54 -12.78 1.58
N ALA A 176 2.97 -12.96 2.81
CA ALA A 176 2.11 -13.12 3.97
C ALA A 176 2.61 -12.23 5.09
N SER A 177 1.71 -11.60 5.83
CA SER A 177 2.03 -10.85 7.02
C SER A 177 1.14 -11.24 8.18
N TYR A 178 1.70 -11.14 9.38
CA TYR A 178 0.98 -11.34 10.61
C TYR A 178 1.28 -10.19 11.56
N ASP A 179 0.24 -9.45 11.95
CA ASP A 179 0.31 -8.33 12.88
C ASP A 179 -0.09 -8.79 14.27
N TYR A 180 0.84 -8.67 15.21
CA TYR A 180 0.58 -8.92 16.63
C TYR A 180 0.37 -7.60 17.35
N THR A 181 -0.83 -7.36 17.87
CA THR A 181 -1.21 -6.13 18.57
C THR A 181 -0.52 -6.03 19.92
N LEU A 182 0.26 -4.97 20.12
CA LEU A 182 0.99 -4.69 21.35
C LEU A 182 0.28 -3.64 22.23
N SER A 183 -0.54 -2.80 21.62
CA SER A 183 -1.28 -1.74 22.32
C SER A 183 -2.22 -2.33 23.38
N SER A 184 -2.06 -1.90 24.63
CA SER A 184 -2.88 -2.36 25.76
C SER A 184 -4.37 -2.03 25.58
N GLY A 185 -4.69 -0.81 25.14
CA GLY A 185 -6.07 -0.39 24.90
C GLY A 185 -6.78 -1.21 23.82
N LEU A 186 -6.08 -1.62 22.77
CA LEU A 186 -6.65 -2.48 21.73
C LEU A 186 -6.78 -3.93 22.20
N ARG A 187 -5.86 -4.44 23.02
CA ARG A 187 -5.96 -5.78 23.61
C ARG A 187 -7.14 -5.89 24.57
N ASP A 188 -7.35 -4.87 25.40
CA ASP A 188 -8.48 -4.81 26.34
C ASP A 188 -9.82 -4.74 25.61
N ALA A 189 -9.84 -4.16 24.40
CA ALA A 189 -11.01 -4.12 23.51
C ALA A 189 -11.18 -5.42 22.68
N ASN A 190 -10.49 -6.52 22.99
CA ASN A 190 -10.50 -7.77 22.20
C ASN A 190 -10.12 -7.57 20.72
N ALA A 191 -9.29 -6.58 20.40
CA ALA A 191 -8.80 -6.40 19.04
C ALA A 191 -7.98 -7.62 18.62
N LYS A 192 -8.40 -8.26 17.53
CA LYS A 192 -7.74 -9.46 17.01
C LYS A 192 -6.50 -9.09 16.23
N ASN A 193 -5.51 -9.97 16.28
CA ASN A 193 -4.33 -9.90 15.42
C ASN A 193 -4.73 -9.95 13.93
N GLY A 194 -3.97 -9.28 13.07
CA GLY A 194 -4.20 -9.25 11.63
C GLY A 194 -3.38 -10.30 10.89
N PHE A 195 -3.99 -10.97 9.92
CA PHE A 195 -3.30 -11.83 8.98
C PHE A 195 -3.66 -11.40 7.56
N GLU A 196 -2.65 -11.23 6.70
CA GLU A 196 -2.84 -10.83 5.31
C GLU A 196 -2.04 -11.73 4.37
N ILE A 197 -2.62 -12.02 3.20
CA ILE A 197 -1.94 -12.68 2.08
C ILE A 197 -2.02 -11.76 0.88
N ALA A 198 -0.91 -11.60 0.18
CA ALA A 198 -0.82 -10.85 -1.06
C ALA A 198 -0.22 -11.70 -2.17
N ILE A 199 -0.83 -11.66 -3.35
CA ILE A 199 -0.32 -12.29 -4.57
C ILE A 199 -0.19 -11.21 -5.62
N GLY A 200 1.00 -11.10 -6.21
CA GLY A 200 1.31 -10.15 -7.26
C GLY A 200 1.87 -10.84 -8.49
N TYR A 201 1.49 -10.36 -9.67
CA TYR A 201 2.08 -10.76 -10.96
C TYR A 201 2.72 -9.56 -11.64
N ILE A 202 3.94 -9.74 -12.14
CA ILE A 202 4.70 -8.69 -12.84
C ILE A 202 4.82 -9.06 -14.31
N GLY A 203 3.90 -8.52 -15.13
CA GLY A 203 3.98 -8.64 -16.58
C GLY A 203 5.13 -7.78 -17.15
N LYS A 204 5.91 -8.34 -18.04
CA LYS A 204 6.96 -7.62 -18.79
C LYS A 204 6.44 -7.25 -20.16
N ILE A 205 6.41 -5.97 -20.47
CA ILE A 205 6.08 -5.48 -21.81
C ILE A 205 7.39 -5.38 -22.59
N PHE A 206 7.62 -6.31 -23.52
CA PHE A 206 8.75 -6.23 -24.43
C PHE A 206 8.44 -5.21 -25.54
N ARG A 207 9.12 -4.07 -25.52
CA ARG A 207 9.13 -3.17 -26.68
C ARG A 207 10.17 -3.70 -27.68
N THR A 208 9.73 -4.09 -28.85
CA THR A 208 10.63 -4.36 -29.98
C THR A 208 11.41 -3.08 -30.26
N LYS A 209 12.73 -3.12 -30.20
CA LYS A 209 13.56 -1.99 -30.66
C LYS A 209 13.22 -1.77 -32.12
N GLN A 210 12.66 -0.63 -32.46
CA GLN A 210 12.54 -0.25 -33.88
C GLN A 210 13.94 -0.18 -34.45
N PRO A 211 14.19 -0.84 -35.59
CA PRO A 211 15.47 -0.67 -36.27
C PRO A 211 15.69 0.82 -36.59
N PRO A 212 16.91 1.33 -36.49
CA PRO A 212 17.18 2.71 -36.84
C PRO A 212 16.70 2.96 -38.27
N PRO A 213 16.11 4.14 -38.57
CA PRO A 213 15.64 4.44 -39.91
C PRO A 213 16.83 4.33 -40.88
N VAL A 214 16.69 3.51 -41.92
CA VAL A 214 17.67 3.41 -42.96
C VAL A 214 17.57 4.69 -43.79
N ILE A 215 18.52 5.58 -43.62
CA ILE A 215 18.67 6.76 -44.48
C ILE A 215 19.28 6.28 -45.79
N LEU A 216 18.46 6.09 -46.81
CA LEU A 216 18.92 5.88 -48.16
C LEU A 216 19.50 7.20 -48.68
N CYS A 217 20.83 7.31 -48.67
CA CYS A 217 21.49 8.39 -49.40
C CYS A 217 21.31 8.14 -50.89
N PRO A 218 20.68 9.07 -51.65
CA PRO A 218 20.68 8.94 -53.12
C PRO A 218 22.12 9.09 -53.62
N ARG A 219 22.62 8.07 -54.31
CA ARG A 219 23.85 8.22 -55.08
C ARG A 219 23.51 9.04 -56.32
N TYR A 220 24.11 10.20 -56.44
CA TYR A 220 24.21 10.95 -57.67
C TYR A 220 25.49 10.50 -58.42
#